data_1cd3c9410f164bb2074b6a1c45efd979
#
_entry.id   1cd3c9410f164bb2074b6a1c45efd979
#
_cell.length_a   1.000
_cell.length_b   1.000
_cell.length_c   1.000
_cell.angle_alpha   90.00
_cell.angle_beta   90.00
_cell.angle_gamma   90.00
#
_symmetry.space_group_name_H-M   'P 1'
#
loop_
_entity.id
_entity.type
_entity.pdbx_description
1 polymer ?
#
loop_
_entity_poly.entity_id
_entity_poly.type
_entity_poly.pdbx_seq_one_letter_code
_entity_poly.pdbx_strand_id
1 'polypeptide(L)'
;MGMVTVGDIANHDKNDLKKKFGVIGEELWNHANGIDLSVISDWKVTPKNSSYSHSQVLFKDYYGENIKLIIEEMIDVVCQRLRKNHKQAGLIGLGIGYSKAIGGGFFHSIKVNPTDSNAEFLRVALNMFDRYYEEKPIRKVSISAGNLINKETEQLSLFESLEEKETEFKANEAIDEIKNKFGKNSIVKASSLLDYSTA
;
A
#
# COMPACT_ATOMS: atom_id res chain seq x y z
N MET A 1 -27.24 8.15 18.23
CA MET A 1 -27.59 9.47 17.68
C MET A 1 -28.77 9.40 16.69
N GLY A 2 -29.08 8.27 16.08
CA GLY A 2 -30.26 8.08 15.21
C GLY A 2 -30.25 8.89 13.89
N MET A 3 -29.14 9.51 13.55
CA MET A 3 -28.99 10.26 12.29
C MET A 3 -28.84 9.28 11.12
N VAL A 4 -29.68 9.43 10.09
CA VAL A 4 -29.74 8.55 8.92
C VAL A 4 -29.44 9.35 7.64
N THR A 5 -29.69 10.65 7.64
CA THR A 5 -29.53 11.54 6.47
C THR A 5 -28.54 12.65 6.76
N VAL A 6 -28.06 13.29 5.68
CA VAL A 6 -27.19 14.50 5.78
C VAL A 6 -27.98 15.64 6.47
N GLY A 7 -29.30 15.73 6.23
CA GLY A 7 -30.15 16.70 6.90
C GLY A 7 -30.18 16.51 8.41
N ASP A 8 -30.16 15.26 8.90
CA ASP A 8 -30.12 15.00 10.34
C ASP A 8 -28.80 15.49 10.96
N ILE A 9 -27.70 15.37 10.23
CA ILE A 9 -26.38 15.89 10.65
C ILE A 9 -26.42 17.43 10.67
N ALA A 10 -26.96 18.05 9.62
CA ALA A 10 -27.03 19.50 9.51
C ALA A 10 -27.84 20.15 10.65
N ASN A 11 -28.91 19.48 11.08
CA ASN A 11 -29.81 19.95 12.15
C ASN A 11 -29.38 19.51 13.56
N HIS A 12 -28.32 18.71 13.69
CA HIS A 12 -27.82 18.26 14.98
C HIS A 12 -26.92 19.32 15.64
N ASP A 13 -26.78 19.24 16.98
CA ASP A 13 -25.86 20.16 17.68
C ASP A 13 -24.39 19.90 17.26
N LYS A 14 -23.74 20.96 16.81
CA LYS A 14 -22.33 20.90 16.35
C LYS A 14 -21.38 20.43 17.46
N ASN A 15 -21.63 20.86 18.71
CA ASN A 15 -20.74 20.52 19.83
C ASN A 15 -20.88 19.06 20.23
N ASP A 16 -22.07 18.47 20.10
CA ASP A 16 -22.26 17.05 20.36
C ASP A 16 -21.57 16.16 19.33
N LEU A 17 -21.60 16.57 18.06
CA LEU A 17 -20.82 15.91 17.00
C LEU A 17 -19.33 16.04 17.26
N LYS A 18 -18.87 17.24 17.65
CA LYS A 18 -17.45 17.47 17.98
C LYS A 18 -17.01 16.67 19.21
N LYS A 19 -17.81 16.56 20.25
CA LYS A 19 -17.52 15.75 21.45
C LYS A 19 -17.37 14.26 21.09
N LYS A 20 -18.21 13.76 20.19
CA LYS A 20 -18.23 12.33 19.85
C LYS A 20 -17.20 11.94 18.79
N PHE A 21 -16.95 12.77 17.78
CA PHE A 21 -16.14 12.47 16.61
C PHE A 21 -14.91 13.39 16.46
N GLY A 22 -14.68 14.30 17.42
CA GLY A 22 -13.56 15.24 17.35
C GLY A 22 -13.68 16.24 16.19
N VAL A 23 -12.57 16.58 15.58
CA VAL A 23 -12.49 17.52 14.45
C VAL A 23 -13.37 17.06 13.28
N ILE A 24 -13.40 15.75 13.00
CA ILE A 24 -14.24 15.18 11.92
C ILE A 24 -15.73 15.44 12.16
N GLY A 25 -16.19 15.43 13.42
CA GLY A 25 -17.58 15.76 13.75
C GLY A 25 -17.94 17.21 13.43
N GLU A 26 -17.01 18.13 13.64
CA GLU A 26 -17.15 19.54 13.26
C GLU A 26 -17.14 19.73 11.73
N GLU A 27 -16.25 19.05 11.02
CA GLU A 27 -16.21 19.04 9.55
C GLU A 27 -17.50 18.47 8.94
N LEU A 28 -17.98 17.34 9.44
CA LEU A 28 -19.24 16.74 9.00
C LEU A 28 -20.42 17.72 9.15
N TRP A 29 -20.51 18.42 10.28
CA TRP A 29 -21.55 19.42 10.48
C TRP A 29 -21.42 20.59 9.50
N ASN A 30 -20.21 21.12 9.31
CA ASN A 30 -19.92 22.19 8.37
C ASN A 30 -20.33 21.77 6.95
N HIS A 31 -19.85 20.63 6.45
CA HIS A 31 -20.16 20.14 5.10
C HIS A 31 -21.67 19.88 4.92
N ALA A 32 -22.34 19.33 5.93
CA ALA A 32 -23.79 19.12 5.89
C ALA A 32 -24.58 20.44 5.78
N ASN A 33 -24.03 21.55 6.27
CA ASN A 33 -24.56 22.90 6.14
C ASN A 33 -24.02 23.68 4.94
N GLY A 34 -23.29 23.04 4.03
CA GLY A 34 -22.69 23.68 2.84
C GLY A 34 -21.51 24.60 3.14
N ILE A 35 -20.88 24.46 4.32
CA ILE A 35 -19.72 25.24 4.73
C ILE A 35 -18.47 24.42 4.47
N ASP A 36 -17.63 24.84 3.54
CA ASP A 36 -16.30 24.29 3.27
C ASP A 36 -15.24 25.35 3.61
N LEU A 37 -14.43 25.05 4.60
CA LEU A 37 -13.33 25.91 5.05
C LEU A 37 -12.00 25.58 4.38
N SER A 38 -11.98 24.60 3.46
CA SER A 38 -10.77 24.24 2.72
C SER A 38 -10.32 25.37 1.81
N VAL A 39 -9.04 25.69 1.83
CA VAL A 39 -8.45 26.69 0.95
C VAL A 39 -7.62 25.98 -0.12
N ILE A 40 -7.93 26.22 -1.40
CA ILE A 40 -7.24 25.57 -2.53
C ILE A 40 -5.72 25.83 -2.51
N SER A 41 -5.26 26.97 -1.99
CA SER A 41 -3.83 27.28 -1.84
C SER A 41 -3.12 26.33 -0.85
N ASP A 42 -3.85 25.69 0.05
CA ASP A 42 -3.29 24.83 1.10
C ASP A 42 -3.02 23.40 0.62
N TRP A 43 -3.30 23.09 -0.64
CA TRP A 43 -3.04 21.78 -1.26
C TRP A 43 -1.57 21.33 -1.21
N LYS A 44 -0.64 22.29 -1.01
CA LYS A 44 0.81 22.04 -0.90
C LYS A 44 1.26 21.59 0.50
N VAL A 45 0.34 21.39 1.43
CA VAL A 45 0.69 20.89 2.77
C VAL A 45 1.27 19.50 2.62
N THR A 46 2.56 19.35 2.89
CA THR A 46 3.23 18.05 2.90
C THR A 46 2.68 17.24 4.06
N PRO A 47 2.02 16.09 3.80
CA PRO A 47 1.49 15.27 4.87
C PRO A 47 2.62 14.79 5.79
N LYS A 48 2.41 14.83 7.12
CA LYS A 48 3.40 14.36 8.11
C LYS A 48 3.79 12.89 7.89
N ASN A 49 2.86 12.08 7.40
CA ASN A 49 3.09 10.68 7.07
C ASN A 49 2.73 10.47 5.60
N SER A 50 3.70 10.07 4.81
CA SER A 50 3.49 9.67 3.41
C SER A 50 3.53 8.16 3.29
N SER A 51 2.72 7.62 2.39
CA SER A 51 2.71 6.20 2.06
C SER A 51 2.49 6.00 0.57
N TYR A 52 3.05 4.93 0.02
CA TYR A 52 2.69 4.42 -1.30
C TYR A 52 1.93 3.13 -1.13
N SER A 53 0.86 2.98 -1.89
CA SER A 53 0.10 1.73 -1.91
C SER A 53 -0.28 1.35 -3.34
N HIS A 54 -0.41 0.05 -3.56
CA HIS A 54 -1.00 -0.53 -4.75
C HIS A 54 -2.05 -1.53 -4.32
N SER A 55 -3.25 -1.46 -4.90
CA SER A 55 -4.37 -2.35 -4.59
C SER A 55 -5.02 -2.82 -5.87
N GLN A 56 -5.31 -4.11 -5.94
CA GLN A 56 -5.91 -4.75 -7.10
C GLN A 56 -7.10 -5.61 -6.70
N VAL A 57 -8.20 -5.47 -7.43
CA VAL A 57 -9.32 -6.40 -7.38
C VAL A 57 -9.12 -7.43 -8.49
N LEU A 58 -9.17 -8.70 -8.12
CA LEU A 58 -8.87 -9.82 -9.01
C LEU A 58 -10.12 -10.23 -9.81
N PHE A 59 -9.93 -10.68 -11.05
CA PHE A 59 -11.04 -11.08 -11.93
C PHE A 59 -11.74 -12.38 -11.51
N LYS A 60 -10.99 -13.26 -10.85
CA LYS A 60 -11.46 -14.56 -10.33
C LYS A 60 -11.02 -14.74 -8.89
N ASP A 61 -11.50 -15.77 -8.23
CA ASP A 61 -11.05 -16.15 -6.91
C ASP A 61 -9.70 -16.88 -6.99
N TYR A 62 -8.79 -16.50 -6.10
CA TYR A 62 -7.45 -17.08 -5.97
C TYR A 62 -7.30 -17.75 -4.61
N TYR A 63 -6.45 -18.78 -4.56
CA TYR A 63 -6.20 -19.57 -3.35
C TYR A 63 -4.71 -19.86 -3.20
N GLY A 64 -4.25 -19.98 -1.95
CA GLY A 64 -2.93 -20.50 -1.60
C GLY A 64 -1.77 -19.89 -2.40
N GLU A 65 -0.95 -20.74 -3.00
CA GLU A 65 0.29 -20.36 -3.66
C GLU A 65 0.10 -19.41 -4.86
N ASN A 66 -1.04 -19.52 -5.55
CA ASN A 66 -1.30 -18.70 -6.74
C ASN A 66 -1.36 -17.18 -6.44
N ILE A 67 -1.70 -16.80 -5.20
CA ILE A 67 -1.74 -15.40 -4.80
C ILE A 67 -0.35 -14.83 -4.53
N LYS A 68 0.62 -15.68 -4.19
CA LYS A 68 2.00 -15.25 -3.90
C LYS A 68 2.65 -14.59 -5.11
N LEU A 69 2.35 -15.09 -6.32
CA LEU A 69 2.78 -14.47 -7.56
C LEU A 69 2.23 -13.04 -7.72
N ILE A 70 0.93 -12.86 -7.44
CA ILE A 70 0.30 -11.54 -7.53
C ILE A 70 0.87 -10.58 -6.49
N ILE A 71 1.13 -11.06 -5.27
CA ILE A 71 1.80 -10.28 -4.22
C ILE A 71 3.17 -9.79 -4.73
N GLU A 72 3.94 -10.66 -5.35
CA GLU A 72 5.25 -10.33 -5.92
C GLU A 72 5.16 -9.27 -7.03
N GLU A 73 4.23 -9.42 -7.98
CA GLU A 73 3.97 -8.44 -9.05
C GLU A 73 3.60 -7.06 -8.49
N MET A 74 2.76 -7.03 -7.45
CA MET A 74 2.34 -5.79 -6.82
C MET A 74 3.47 -5.12 -6.02
N ILE A 75 4.36 -5.90 -5.42
CA ILE A 75 5.57 -5.42 -4.74
C ILE A 75 6.49 -4.73 -5.75
N ASP A 76 6.70 -5.30 -6.93
CA ASP A 76 7.51 -4.69 -7.98
C ASP A 76 7.03 -3.25 -8.30
N VAL A 77 5.72 -3.05 -8.39
CA VAL A 77 5.12 -1.71 -8.64
C VAL A 77 5.38 -0.74 -7.49
N VAL A 78 5.25 -1.19 -6.25
CA VAL A 78 5.45 -0.33 -5.07
C VAL A 78 6.92 0.03 -4.90
N CYS A 79 7.82 -0.96 -5.00
CA CYS A 79 9.27 -0.75 -4.87
C CYS A 79 9.84 0.12 -6.00
N GLN A 80 9.38 -0.07 -7.26
CA GLN A 80 9.73 0.82 -8.36
C GLN A 80 9.34 2.28 -8.06
N ARG A 81 8.15 2.50 -7.48
CA ARG A 81 7.71 3.86 -7.09
C ARG A 81 8.57 4.43 -5.97
N LEU A 82 9.00 3.62 -5.00
CA LEU A 82 9.93 4.04 -3.94
C LEU A 82 11.26 4.50 -4.55
N ARG A 83 11.89 3.67 -5.37
CA ARG A 83 13.17 3.98 -6.02
C ARG A 83 13.08 5.21 -6.92
N LYS A 84 12.03 5.31 -7.75
CA LYS A 84 11.80 6.48 -8.62
C LYS A 84 11.72 7.80 -7.85
N ASN A 85 11.23 7.78 -6.63
CA ASN A 85 11.09 8.98 -5.79
C ASN A 85 12.18 9.08 -4.71
N HIS A 86 13.25 8.29 -4.80
CA HIS A 86 14.35 8.25 -3.82
C HIS A 86 13.83 8.11 -2.39
N LYS A 87 12.89 7.16 -2.16
CA LYS A 87 12.29 6.88 -0.86
C LYS A 87 12.56 5.46 -0.42
N GLN A 88 12.61 5.28 0.89
CA GLN A 88 12.62 3.99 1.56
C GLN A 88 11.42 3.90 2.51
N ALA A 89 10.88 2.70 2.69
CA ALA A 89 9.77 2.44 3.59
C ALA A 89 10.24 1.83 4.91
N GLY A 90 9.81 2.41 6.02
CA GLY A 90 10.00 1.86 7.38
C GLY A 90 8.82 1.02 7.86
N LEU A 91 7.79 0.83 7.03
CA LEU A 91 6.61 0.03 7.33
C LEU A 91 6.12 -0.66 6.05
N ILE A 92 5.96 -1.97 6.10
CA ILE A 92 5.43 -2.78 5.00
C ILE A 92 4.07 -3.32 5.42
N GLY A 93 3.04 -3.15 4.59
CA GLY A 93 1.70 -3.65 4.84
C GLY A 93 1.18 -4.55 3.73
N LEU A 94 0.47 -5.60 4.13
CA LEU A 94 -0.27 -6.51 3.28
C LEU A 94 -1.74 -6.51 3.66
N GLY A 95 -2.62 -6.32 2.68
CA GLY A 95 -4.06 -6.46 2.83
C GLY A 95 -4.61 -7.51 1.89
N ILE A 96 -5.42 -8.40 2.41
CA ILE A 96 -6.14 -9.44 1.67
C ILE A 96 -7.64 -9.21 1.89
N GLY A 97 -8.39 -9.14 0.81
CA GLY A 97 -9.86 -9.14 0.84
C GLY A 97 -10.38 -10.43 0.25
N TYR A 98 -11.26 -11.10 0.97
CA TYR A 98 -11.90 -12.33 0.51
C TYR A 98 -13.00 -12.05 -0.52
N SER A 99 -13.51 -13.08 -1.17
CA SER A 99 -14.58 -12.95 -2.15
C SER A 99 -15.83 -12.32 -1.52
N LYS A 100 -16.63 -11.62 -2.34
CA LYS A 100 -17.82 -10.91 -1.87
C LYS A 100 -18.83 -11.84 -1.17
N ALA A 101 -18.89 -13.11 -1.59
CA ALA A 101 -19.80 -14.11 -1.02
C ALA A 101 -19.42 -14.46 0.43
N ILE A 102 -18.13 -14.42 0.78
CA ILE A 102 -17.63 -14.72 2.13
C ILE A 102 -17.51 -13.42 2.94
N GLY A 103 -17.06 -12.35 2.30
CA GLY A 103 -16.77 -11.09 2.95
C GLY A 103 -15.52 -11.14 3.84
N GLY A 104 -15.16 -10.00 4.42
CA GLY A 104 -14.01 -9.88 5.32
C GLY A 104 -12.67 -9.84 4.61
N GLY A 105 -11.64 -10.14 5.36
CA GLY A 105 -10.24 -10.06 4.98
C GLY A 105 -9.38 -9.62 6.14
N PHE A 106 -8.11 -9.35 5.88
CA PHE A 106 -7.20 -8.79 6.88
C PHE A 106 -6.30 -7.70 6.28
N PHE A 107 -5.80 -6.85 7.15
CA PHE A 107 -4.70 -5.94 6.86
C PHE A 107 -3.74 -5.93 8.04
N HIS A 108 -2.50 -6.27 7.76
CA HIS A 108 -1.42 -6.20 8.74
C HIS A 108 -0.26 -5.40 8.20
N SER A 109 0.52 -4.80 9.10
CA SER A 109 1.73 -4.08 8.76
C SER A 109 2.83 -4.35 9.77
N ILE A 110 4.07 -4.42 9.30
CA ILE A 110 5.26 -4.72 10.11
C ILE A 110 6.25 -3.58 9.90
N LYS A 111 6.81 -3.08 11.01
CA LYS A 111 7.94 -2.14 10.98
C LYS A 111 9.19 -2.88 10.54
N VAL A 112 9.94 -2.25 9.64
CA VAL A 112 11.20 -2.77 9.10
C VAL A 112 12.27 -1.68 9.18
N ASN A 113 13.53 -2.07 9.02
CA ASN A 113 14.57 -1.10 8.70
C ASN A 113 14.22 -0.46 7.35
N PRO A 114 14.49 0.84 7.16
CA PRO A 114 14.15 1.51 5.91
C PRO A 114 14.69 0.77 4.69
N THR A 115 13.80 0.44 3.74
CA THR A 115 14.15 -0.37 2.58
C THR A 115 13.32 0.00 1.34
N ASP A 116 13.88 -0.22 0.16
CA ASP A 116 13.25 -0.20 -1.15
C ASP A 116 13.51 -1.51 -1.93
N SER A 117 14.04 -2.54 -1.23
CA SER A 117 14.36 -3.87 -1.77
C SER A 117 13.10 -4.69 -2.02
N ASN A 118 12.97 -5.23 -3.23
CA ASN A 118 11.89 -6.15 -3.59
C ASN A 118 11.95 -7.43 -2.77
N ALA A 119 13.16 -7.96 -2.52
CA ALA A 119 13.35 -9.19 -1.75
C ALA A 119 12.87 -9.04 -0.30
N GLU A 120 13.20 -7.92 0.36
CA GLU A 120 12.75 -7.66 1.73
C GLU A 120 11.23 -7.47 1.80
N PHE A 121 10.63 -6.71 0.87
CA PHE A 121 9.17 -6.58 0.79
C PHE A 121 8.50 -7.94 0.60
N LEU A 122 9.01 -8.78 -0.29
CA LEU A 122 8.47 -10.11 -0.56
C LEU A 122 8.56 -11.01 0.67
N ARG A 123 9.72 -11.06 1.31
CA ARG A 123 9.95 -11.83 2.53
C ARG A 123 8.94 -11.47 3.62
N VAL A 124 8.74 -10.17 3.88
CA VAL A 124 7.83 -9.66 4.92
C VAL A 124 6.37 -9.91 4.55
N ALA A 125 5.99 -9.67 3.28
CA ALA A 125 4.62 -9.87 2.82
C ALA A 125 4.22 -11.35 2.84
N LEU A 126 5.08 -12.26 2.37
CA LEU A 126 4.81 -13.70 2.40
C LEU A 126 4.72 -14.23 3.84
N ASN A 127 5.55 -13.75 4.75
CA ASN A 127 5.46 -14.12 6.17
C ASN A 127 4.11 -13.68 6.77
N MET A 128 3.63 -12.46 6.45
CA MET A 128 2.29 -12.03 6.86
C MET A 128 1.20 -12.88 6.22
N PHE A 129 1.33 -13.20 4.93
CA PHE A 129 0.37 -14.04 4.22
C PHE A 129 0.27 -15.42 4.87
N ASP A 130 1.37 -16.13 5.03
CA ASP A 130 1.40 -17.50 5.60
C ASP A 130 0.87 -17.52 7.05
N ARG A 131 1.04 -16.42 7.80
CA ARG A 131 0.57 -16.32 9.18
C ARG A 131 -0.92 -16.04 9.33
N TYR A 132 -1.51 -15.27 8.42
CA TYR A 132 -2.87 -14.72 8.60
C TYR A 132 -3.87 -15.21 7.55
N TYR A 133 -3.43 -15.94 6.54
CA TYR A 133 -4.32 -16.48 5.53
C TYR A 133 -5.16 -17.64 6.06
N GLU A 134 -6.48 -17.60 5.84
CA GLU A 134 -7.46 -18.56 6.38
C GLU A 134 -7.99 -19.52 5.31
N GLU A 135 -7.24 -19.79 4.24
CA GLU A 135 -7.63 -20.70 3.14
C GLU A 135 -8.97 -20.33 2.44
N LYS A 136 -9.35 -19.06 2.53
CA LYS A 136 -10.56 -18.52 1.89
C LYS A 136 -10.25 -17.96 0.50
N PRO A 137 -11.27 -17.92 -0.42
CA PRO A 137 -11.07 -17.35 -1.75
C PRO A 137 -10.75 -15.85 -1.69
N ILE A 138 -9.63 -15.47 -2.28
CA ILE A 138 -9.11 -14.10 -2.29
C ILE A 138 -9.59 -13.38 -3.55
N ARG A 139 -10.09 -12.15 -3.37
CA ARG A 139 -10.58 -11.29 -4.44
C ARG A 139 -9.91 -9.92 -4.50
N LYS A 140 -9.19 -9.54 -3.48
CA LYS A 140 -8.47 -8.28 -3.40
C LYS A 140 -7.14 -8.46 -2.70
N VAL A 141 -6.11 -7.83 -3.27
CA VAL A 141 -4.78 -7.74 -2.67
C VAL A 141 -4.38 -6.28 -2.59
N SER A 142 -3.68 -5.89 -1.54
CA SER A 142 -3.07 -4.57 -1.43
C SER A 142 -1.70 -4.66 -0.75
N ILE A 143 -0.74 -3.96 -1.32
CA ILE A 143 0.60 -3.76 -0.75
C ILE A 143 0.75 -2.29 -0.41
N SER A 144 1.31 -2.00 0.75
CA SER A 144 1.59 -0.63 1.18
C SER A 144 2.98 -0.48 1.75
N ALA A 145 3.58 0.67 1.44
CA ALA A 145 4.86 1.15 1.95
C ALA A 145 4.58 2.41 2.77
N GLY A 146 4.80 2.37 4.06
CA GLY A 146 4.55 3.49 4.98
C GLY A 146 5.82 3.97 5.68
N ASN A 147 5.69 5.03 6.46
CA ASN A 147 6.82 5.68 7.13
C ASN A 147 7.95 5.98 6.14
N LEU A 148 7.61 6.67 5.05
CA LEU A 148 8.55 6.95 3.98
C LEU A 148 9.57 7.97 4.43
N ILE A 149 10.85 7.64 4.23
CA ILE A 149 11.99 8.54 4.44
C ILE A 149 12.73 8.77 3.12
N ASN A 150 13.48 9.85 3.04
CA ASN A 150 14.40 10.06 1.91
C ASN A 150 15.54 9.05 1.99
N LYS A 151 15.97 8.54 0.85
CA LYS A 151 17.17 7.71 0.74
C LYS A 151 18.40 8.63 0.77
N GLU A 152 18.81 9.06 1.97
CA GLU A 152 19.97 9.96 2.14
C GLU A 152 21.27 9.18 2.36
N THR A 153 21.18 8.01 3.00
CA THR A 153 22.31 7.11 3.27
C THR A 153 21.81 5.69 3.48
N GLU A 154 22.47 4.72 2.89
CA GLU A 154 22.19 3.31 3.18
C GLU A 154 22.83 2.94 4.51
N GLN A 155 22.02 2.59 5.51
CA GLN A 155 22.50 1.98 6.73
C GLN A 155 22.83 0.52 6.43
N LEU A 156 24.10 0.22 6.27
CA LEU A 156 24.57 -1.12 6.00
C LEU A 156 24.44 -1.98 7.27
N SER A 157 23.80 -3.14 7.15
CA SER A 157 23.82 -4.15 8.19
C SER A 157 25.14 -4.92 8.13
N LEU A 158 25.82 -5.06 9.27
CA LEU A 158 27.08 -5.82 9.38
C LEU A 158 26.90 -7.33 9.09
N PHE A 159 25.66 -7.81 9.03
CA PHE A 159 25.32 -9.24 8.88
C PHE A 159 24.81 -9.62 7.48
N GLU A 160 24.71 -8.66 6.57
CA GLU A 160 24.27 -8.92 5.19
C GLU A 160 25.44 -8.73 4.22
N SER A 161 25.51 -9.62 3.23
CA SER A 161 26.56 -9.51 2.22
C SER A 161 26.35 -8.23 1.38
N LEU A 162 27.30 -7.32 1.44
CA LEU A 162 27.30 -6.08 0.67
C LEU A 162 27.20 -6.34 -0.84
N GLU A 163 27.85 -7.40 -1.30
CA GLU A 163 27.88 -7.78 -2.72
C GLU A 163 26.51 -8.21 -3.25
N GLU A 164 25.74 -8.96 -2.45
CA GLU A 164 24.39 -9.39 -2.85
C GLU A 164 23.42 -8.21 -2.93
N LYS A 165 23.46 -7.30 -1.95
CA LYS A 165 22.65 -6.08 -1.98
C LYS A 165 23.00 -5.16 -3.14
N GLU A 166 24.27 -4.96 -3.39
CA GLU A 166 24.74 -4.14 -4.50
C GLU A 166 24.32 -4.73 -5.85
N THR A 167 24.39 -6.06 -5.97
CA THR A 167 23.96 -6.77 -7.18
C THR A 167 22.44 -6.66 -7.37
N GLU A 168 21.64 -6.85 -6.31
CA GLU A 168 20.18 -6.65 -6.36
C GLU A 168 19.83 -5.21 -6.74
N PHE A 169 20.49 -4.24 -6.12
CA PHE A 169 20.27 -2.82 -6.41
C PHE A 169 20.53 -2.49 -7.87
N LYS A 170 21.70 -2.88 -8.41
CA LYS A 170 22.07 -2.64 -9.82
C LYS A 170 21.10 -3.34 -10.79
N ALA A 171 20.68 -4.56 -10.48
CA ALA A 171 19.70 -5.29 -11.29
C ALA A 171 18.34 -4.57 -11.30
N ASN A 172 17.83 -4.15 -10.14
CA ASN A 172 16.58 -3.42 -10.04
C ASN A 172 16.62 -2.06 -10.74
N GLU A 173 17.74 -1.33 -10.64
CA GLU A 173 17.96 -0.06 -11.34
C GLU A 173 17.92 -0.24 -12.86
N ALA A 174 18.63 -1.22 -13.40
CA ALA A 174 18.62 -1.54 -14.83
C ALA A 174 17.21 -1.94 -15.32
N ILE A 175 16.47 -2.74 -14.55
CA ILE A 175 15.08 -3.12 -14.86
C ILE A 175 14.18 -1.90 -14.87
N ASP A 176 14.32 -1.02 -13.87
CA ASP A 176 13.52 0.20 -13.76
C ASP A 176 13.81 1.16 -14.93
N GLU A 177 15.05 1.30 -15.35
CA GLU A 177 15.42 2.09 -16.55
C GLU A 177 14.80 1.54 -17.83
N ILE A 178 14.85 0.21 -18.03
CA ILE A 178 14.20 -0.45 -19.18
C ILE A 178 12.70 -0.19 -19.17
N LYS A 179 12.03 -0.40 -18.03
CA LYS A 179 10.58 -0.18 -17.88
C LYS A 179 10.20 1.29 -18.08
N ASN A 180 11.01 2.23 -17.61
CA ASN A 180 10.77 3.66 -17.80
C ASN A 180 10.93 4.08 -19.27
N LYS A 181 11.86 3.51 -20.00
CA LYS A 181 12.15 3.83 -21.41
C LYS A 181 11.20 3.17 -22.39
N PHE A 182 10.87 1.90 -22.17
CA PHE A 182 10.14 1.06 -23.13
C PHE A 182 8.74 0.64 -22.66
N GLY A 183 8.33 1.05 -21.47
CA GLY A 183 7.03 0.73 -20.88
C GLY A 183 7.09 -0.42 -19.86
N LYS A 184 6.06 -0.51 -19.04
CA LYS A 184 6.04 -1.44 -17.88
C LYS A 184 6.16 -2.93 -18.26
N ASN A 185 5.73 -3.32 -19.46
CA ASN A 185 5.70 -4.71 -19.92
C ASN A 185 6.92 -5.06 -20.79
N SER A 186 7.91 -4.17 -20.94
CA SER A 186 9.10 -4.40 -21.75
C SER A 186 10.03 -5.47 -21.19
N ILE A 187 10.00 -5.66 -19.89
CA ILE A 187 10.70 -6.72 -19.17
C ILE A 187 9.80 -7.21 -18.03
N VAL A 188 9.56 -8.52 -18.00
CA VAL A 188 8.74 -9.18 -16.97
C VAL A 188 9.47 -10.39 -16.44
N LYS A 189 9.16 -10.80 -15.21
CA LYS A 189 9.67 -12.05 -14.66
C LYS A 189 9.04 -13.23 -15.40
N ALA A 190 9.78 -14.33 -15.55
CA ALA A 190 9.24 -15.55 -16.19
C ALA A 190 7.99 -16.07 -15.46
N SER A 191 7.93 -15.91 -14.15
CA SER A 191 6.74 -16.23 -13.33
C SER A 191 5.48 -15.45 -13.74
N SER A 192 5.63 -14.22 -14.27
CA SER A 192 4.51 -13.42 -14.77
C SER A 192 3.93 -13.91 -16.11
N LEU A 193 4.48 -14.97 -16.69
CA LEU A 193 3.93 -15.66 -17.87
C LEU A 193 3.02 -16.85 -17.50
N LEU A 194 2.86 -17.13 -16.22
CA LEU A 194 1.98 -18.19 -15.73
C LEU A 194 0.50 -17.76 -15.77
N ASP A 195 -0.42 -18.72 -15.92
CA ASP A 195 -1.89 -18.50 -16.05
C ASP A 195 -2.53 -17.74 -14.88
N TYR A 196 -1.83 -17.64 -13.76
CA TYR A 196 -2.31 -16.94 -12.55
C TYR A 196 -1.78 -15.50 -12.45
N SER A 197 -0.89 -15.09 -13.34
CA SER A 197 -0.36 -13.71 -13.40
C SER A 197 -1.45 -12.71 -13.74
N THR A 198 -1.26 -11.48 -13.27
CA THR A 198 -2.10 -10.32 -13.57
C THR A 198 -1.28 -9.15 -14.17
N ALA A 199 0.00 -9.38 -14.45
CA ALA A 199 0.94 -8.39 -15.00
C ALA A 199 0.66 -8.04 -16.48
#